data_0a9bd9f1f2bff914b0305beae3ee8f95
#
_entry.id   0a9bd9f1f2bff914b0305beae3ee8f95
#
_cell.length_a   1.000
_cell.length_b   1.000
_cell.length_c   1.000
_cell.angle_alpha   90.00
_cell.angle_beta   90.00
_cell.angle_gamma   90.00
#
_symmetry.space_group_name_H-M   'P 1'
#
loop_
_entity.id
_entity.type
_entity.pdbx_description
1 polymer ?
#
loop_
_entity_poly.entity_id
_entity_poly.type
_entity_poly.pdbx_seq_one_letter_code
_entity_poly.pdbx_strand_id
1 'polypeptide(L)'
;MSSFLTRNLINRGLILQCRGIALSSLKGNNKSEEASTSHNTANVSPSKKTALYNFHVNNSGRIFCGWTLPVQYSASVIQSHLYTRSDASIFDVSHMLQIHVKGADRVRFFEKLIVSDLENLPENSACLTLYTNDHGGILDDLIVTKTSEGYLFVVSNAGRATEDLAHLHTQLAKAKRQGLDVDIEVLSNQALLALQGPRSAEVLQPHLPSSLDLSKFYFMQSRLTNFDNNSSIPCRINRSGYTGEDGFEISISNANAERVLNALLSSGIAQMAGLGPRDSLRLESGLCLYGNDIDEQTTPVEADLTWTIGKRRRQLADFPGAKIILEQLEKGASRKRVGIKSSGSCPRSGVEIRNSRDDKSRIIGKVTSGCPSPSLKLQNIGMAYIETPFSKVGNKVTINIRNRTMEAEIVKMPFVPTRYYKAPTNKKK
;
A
#
# COMPACT_ATOMS: atom_id res chain seq x y z
N MET A 1 -26.13 19.91 -18.53
CA MET A 1 -26.74 18.77 -17.78
C MET A 1 -25.90 17.48 -17.77
N SER A 2 -25.01 17.25 -18.72
CA SER A 2 -24.15 16.05 -18.77
C SER A 2 -23.07 15.97 -17.67
N SER A 3 -22.53 17.08 -17.19
CA SER A 3 -21.43 17.11 -16.21
C SER A 3 -21.82 16.75 -14.77
N PHE A 4 -23.10 16.93 -14.41
CA PHE A 4 -23.58 16.67 -13.04
C PHE A 4 -23.85 15.17 -12.76
N LEU A 5 -24.27 14.43 -13.77
CA LEU A 5 -24.54 12.98 -13.66
C LEU A 5 -23.27 12.15 -13.57
N THR A 6 -22.20 12.54 -14.27
CA THR A 6 -20.91 11.86 -14.24
C THR A 6 -20.22 12.03 -12.88
N ARG A 7 -20.33 13.20 -12.23
CA ARG A 7 -19.78 13.45 -10.88
C ARG A 7 -20.41 12.56 -9.81
N ASN A 8 -21.72 12.33 -9.87
CA ASN A 8 -22.42 11.52 -8.87
C ASN A 8 -22.13 10.01 -8.98
N LEU A 9 -21.87 9.51 -10.17
CA LEU A 9 -21.59 8.09 -10.39
C LEU A 9 -20.17 7.69 -9.93
N ILE A 10 -19.18 8.55 -10.12
CA ILE A 10 -17.79 8.31 -9.67
C ILE A 10 -17.71 8.30 -8.14
N ASN A 11 -18.36 9.26 -7.47
CA ASN A 11 -18.39 9.32 -6.02
C ASN A 11 -19.12 8.14 -5.37
N ARG A 12 -20.22 7.66 -5.97
CA ARG A 12 -20.94 6.48 -5.47
C ARG A 12 -20.14 5.18 -5.67
N GLY A 13 -19.35 5.06 -6.72
CA GLY A 13 -18.52 3.88 -6.98
C GLY A 13 -17.40 3.69 -5.97
N LEU A 14 -16.69 4.75 -5.59
CA LEU A 14 -15.65 4.70 -4.55
C LEU A 14 -16.22 4.45 -3.15
N ILE A 15 -17.36 5.04 -2.82
CA ILE A 15 -18.04 4.85 -1.53
C ILE A 15 -18.49 3.38 -1.35
N LEU A 16 -18.91 2.70 -2.43
CA LEU A 16 -19.30 1.28 -2.39
C LEU A 16 -18.09 0.35 -2.18
N GLN A 17 -16.93 0.68 -2.70
CA GLN A 17 -15.70 -0.09 -2.46
C GLN A 17 -15.28 -0.03 -0.99
N CYS A 18 -15.40 1.14 -0.36
CA CYS A 18 -15.19 1.30 1.08
C CYS A 18 -16.19 0.49 1.93
N ARG A 19 -17.45 0.36 1.50
CA ARG A 19 -18.45 -0.48 2.18
C ARG A 19 -18.19 -1.98 2.01
N GLY A 20 -17.62 -2.42 0.88
CA GLY A 20 -17.28 -3.83 0.63
C GLY A 20 -16.22 -4.37 1.59
N ILE A 21 -15.23 -3.58 1.95
CA ILE A 21 -14.17 -3.96 2.88
C ILE A 21 -14.72 -4.09 4.33
N ALA A 22 -15.64 -3.21 4.72
CA ALA A 22 -16.28 -3.28 6.05
C ALA A 22 -17.26 -4.47 6.21
N LEU A 23 -17.83 -4.99 5.09
CA LEU A 23 -18.80 -6.08 5.11
C LEU A 23 -18.16 -7.48 5.00
N SER A 24 -16.94 -7.61 4.48
CA SER A 24 -16.25 -8.91 4.38
C SER A 24 -15.77 -9.44 5.74
N SER A 25 -15.55 -8.57 6.71
CA SER A 25 -15.18 -8.96 8.08
C SER A 25 -16.37 -9.35 8.97
N LEU A 26 -17.62 -9.26 8.48
CA LEU A 26 -18.84 -9.54 9.25
C LEU A 26 -19.70 -10.72 8.73
N LYS A 27 -19.21 -11.49 7.74
CA LYS A 27 -19.93 -12.69 7.27
C LYS A 27 -19.46 -13.96 7.96
N GLY A 28 -19.80 -14.07 9.23
CA GLY A 28 -19.83 -15.31 9.97
C GLY A 28 -21.21 -15.48 10.63
N ASN A 29 -22.03 -16.38 10.07
CA ASN A 29 -23.29 -16.93 10.59
C ASN A 29 -24.41 -15.96 10.99
N ASN A 30 -25.53 -16.01 10.25
CA ASN A 30 -26.82 -16.33 10.85
C ASN A 30 -27.92 -16.61 9.81
N LYS A 31 -28.68 -17.71 10.08
CA LYS A 31 -29.94 -18.05 9.41
C LYS A 31 -31.08 -17.25 10.03
N SER A 32 -32.00 -16.88 9.16
CA SER A 32 -33.43 -16.53 9.32
C SER A 32 -33.99 -16.22 10.70
N GLU A 33 -34.59 -15.04 10.84
CA GLU A 33 -35.94 -14.85 11.40
C GLU A 33 -36.45 -13.42 11.17
N GLU A 34 -37.77 -13.29 11.07
CA GLU A 34 -38.52 -12.13 10.57
C GLU A 34 -38.64 -10.96 11.55
N ALA A 35 -38.74 -9.79 10.95
CA ALA A 35 -39.35 -8.54 11.35
C ALA A 35 -39.77 -8.28 12.81
N SER A 36 -39.09 -7.32 13.44
CA SER A 36 -39.73 -6.30 14.28
C SER A 36 -38.86 -5.04 14.36
N THR A 37 -39.46 -3.90 14.06
CA THR A 37 -38.89 -2.56 14.12
C THR A 37 -38.56 -2.19 15.58
N SER A 38 -37.27 -2.24 15.90
CA SER A 38 -36.73 -1.52 17.06
C SER A 38 -35.41 -0.91 16.66
N HIS A 39 -35.24 0.40 16.91
CA HIS A 39 -34.01 1.13 16.68
C HIS A 39 -32.88 0.52 17.54
N ASN A 40 -32.18 -0.44 17.00
CA ASN A 40 -30.93 -0.90 17.57
C ASN A 40 -29.82 0.07 17.12
N THR A 41 -29.43 0.98 18.00
CA THR A 41 -28.13 1.63 17.98
C THR A 41 -27.09 0.53 18.17
N ALA A 42 -26.65 -0.07 17.05
CA ALA A 42 -25.49 -0.96 17.06
C ALA A 42 -24.33 -0.18 17.70
N ASN A 43 -23.72 -0.75 18.73
CA ASN A 43 -22.47 -0.27 19.34
C ASN A 43 -21.38 -0.23 18.26
N VAL A 44 -21.31 0.86 17.52
CA VAL A 44 -20.19 1.17 16.62
C VAL A 44 -19.04 1.51 17.56
N SER A 45 -18.04 0.64 17.65
CA SER A 45 -16.80 0.93 18.35
C SER A 45 -16.30 2.32 17.91
N PRO A 46 -15.90 3.20 18.85
CA PRO A 46 -15.45 4.54 18.50
C PRO A 46 -14.32 4.46 17.48
N SER A 47 -14.43 5.22 16.40
CA SER A 47 -13.41 5.24 15.35
C SER A 47 -12.08 5.76 15.92
N LYS A 48 -10.98 5.11 15.54
CA LYS A 48 -9.61 5.54 15.91
C LYS A 48 -9.30 6.90 15.24
N LYS A 49 -8.51 7.72 15.93
CA LYS A 49 -8.15 9.07 15.50
C LYS A 49 -6.64 9.18 15.32
N THR A 50 -6.18 9.78 14.22
CA THR A 50 -4.78 10.18 14.04
C THR A 50 -4.50 11.47 14.80
N ALA A 51 -3.23 11.86 14.89
CA ALA A 51 -2.83 13.14 15.48
C ALA A 51 -3.43 14.35 14.72
N LEU A 52 -3.77 14.16 13.44
CA LEU A 52 -4.35 15.20 12.57
C LEU A 52 -5.89 15.17 12.51
N TYR A 53 -6.53 14.45 13.43
CA TYR A 53 -8.01 14.33 13.44
C TYR A 53 -8.74 15.67 13.35
N ASN A 54 -8.37 16.65 14.19
CA ASN A 54 -8.99 17.95 14.21
C ASN A 54 -8.81 18.71 12.89
N PHE A 55 -7.62 18.60 12.28
CA PHE A 55 -7.35 19.13 10.96
C PHE A 55 -8.27 18.50 9.90
N HIS A 56 -8.46 17.17 9.93
CA HIS A 56 -9.32 16.48 8.97
C HIS A 56 -10.78 16.89 9.08
N VAL A 57 -11.32 16.97 10.29
CA VAL A 57 -12.72 17.39 10.54
C VAL A 57 -12.97 18.80 10.07
N ASN A 58 -12.06 19.73 10.36
CA ASN A 58 -12.17 21.13 9.97
C ASN A 58 -12.02 21.35 8.46
N ASN A 59 -11.42 20.38 7.73
CA ASN A 59 -11.17 20.45 6.30
C ASN A 59 -11.99 19.43 5.49
N SER A 60 -13.23 19.12 5.90
CA SER A 60 -14.20 18.29 5.18
C SER A 60 -13.83 16.81 5.05
N GLY A 61 -13.06 16.25 5.99
CA GLY A 61 -12.75 14.83 6.06
C GLY A 61 -13.98 13.95 6.32
N ARG A 62 -13.96 12.70 5.83
CA ARG A 62 -14.95 11.64 6.08
C ARG A 62 -14.29 10.42 6.69
N ILE A 63 -15.04 9.61 7.45
CA ILE A 63 -14.54 8.43 8.15
C ILE A 63 -14.32 7.24 7.21
N PHE A 64 -13.23 6.47 7.41
CA PHE A 64 -12.87 5.28 6.65
C PHE A 64 -12.17 4.19 7.50
N CYS A 65 -12.55 2.92 7.32
CA CYS A 65 -11.86 1.70 7.84
C CYS A 65 -11.50 1.76 9.33
N GLY A 66 -12.45 2.14 10.19
CA GLY A 66 -12.22 2.20 11.64
C GLY A 66 -11.35 3.37 12.09
N TRP A 67 -10.82 4.19 11.15
CA TRP A 67 -10.12 5.44 11.41
C TRP A 67 -10.88 6.63 10.85
N THR A 68 -10.78 7.75 11.52
CA THR A 68 -11.32 9.02 10.99
C THR A 68 -10.29 9.64 10.06
N LEU A 69 -10.36 9.28 8.78
CA LEU A 69 -9.51 9.78 7.72
C LEU A 69 -10.35 10.24 6.52
N PRO A 70 -9.97 11.31 5.82
CA PRO A 70 -10.72 11.78 4.67
C PRO A 70 -10.53 10.87 3.45
N VAL A 71 -11.63 10.52 2.79
CA VAL A 71 -11.58 9.91 1.46
C VAL A 71 -11.15 10.95 0.42
N GLN A 72 -11.60 12.20 0.58
CA GLN A 72 -11.20 13.37 -0.21
C GLN A 72 -11.34 14.63 0.63
N TYR A 73 -10.64 15.70 0.26
CA TYR A 73 -10.83 17.06 0.76
C TYR A 73 -11.76 17.87 -0.15
N SER A 74 -11.57 19.18 -0.22
CA SER A 74 -12.37 20.06 -1.10
C SER A 74 -12.22 19.73 -2.58
N ALA A 75 -10.98 19.38 -3.01
CA ALA A 75 -10.73 18.91 -4.35
C ALA A 75 -11.29 17.51 -4.56
N SER A 76 -11.82 17.23 -5.76
CA SER A 76 -12.28 15.89 -6.12
C SER A 76 -11.13 14.88 -6.15
N VAL A 77 -11.46 13.58 -6.06
CA VAL A 77 -10.47 12.49 -6.18
C VAL A 77 -9.62 12.64 -7.46
N ILE A 78 -10.26 12.98 -8.58
CA ILE A 78 -9.57 13.15 -9.88
C ILE A 78 -8.62 14.35 -9.82
N GLN A 79 -9.07 15.48 -9.30
CA GLN A 79 -8.23 16.68 -9.19
C GLN A 79 -7.03 16.45 -8.27
N SER A 80 -7.23 15.87 -7.08
CA SER A 80 -6.14 15.54 -6.16
C SER A 80 -5.16 14.52 -6.75
N HIS A 81 -5.67 13.53 -7.49
CA HIS A 81 -4.83 12.56 -8.21
C HIS A 81 -3.93 13.24 -9.24
N LEU A 82 -4.51 14.05 -10.13
CA LEU A 82 -3.76 14.75 -11.17
C LEU A 82 -2.79 15.76 -10.58
N TYR A 83 -3.17 16.42 -9.48
CA TYR A 83 -2.29 17.32 -8.75
C TYR A 83 -1.06 16.58 -8.19
N THR A 84 -1.26 15.40 -7.59
CA THR A 84 -0.15 14.57 -7.12
C THR A 84 0.80 14.17 -8.27
N ARG A 85 0.29 13.99 -9.49
CA ARG A 85 1.10 13.68 -10.67
C ARG A 85 1.90 14.87 -11.21
N SER A 86 1.48 16.11 -10.96
CA SER A 86 2.12 17.33 -11.47
C SER A 86 2.93 18.10 -10.43
N ASP A 87 2.51 18.07 -9.18
CA ASP A 87 3.02 18.91 -8.11
C ASP A 87 3.42 18.08 -6.88
N ALA A 88 2.84 18.37 -5.70
CA ALA A 88 3.05 17.60 -4.48
C ALA A 88 1.75 17.49 -3.66
N SER A 89 1.52 16.32 -3.08
CA SER A 89 0.40 16.07 -2.18
C SER A 89 0.85 15.44 -0.88
N ILE A 90 0.17 15.77 0.22
CA ILE A 90 0.40 15.19 1.55
C ILE A 90 -0.76 14.26 1.88
N PHE A 91 -0.42 13.02 2.25
CA PHE A 91 -1.35 12.01 2.73
C PHE A 91 -1.05 11.74 4.21
N ASP A 92 -2.06 11.83 5.08
CA ASP A 92 -1.95 11.31 6.43
C ASP A 92 -2.05 9.77 6.39
N VAL A 93 -0.95 9.11 6.68
CA VAL A 93 -0.85 7.65 6.77
C VAL A 93 -0.47 7.20 8.18
N SER A 94 -0.74 8.05 9.19
CA SER A 94 -0.43 7.79 10.61
C SER A 94 -1.18 6.59 11.20
N HIS A 95 -2.18 6.06 10.49
CA HIS A 95 -2.88 4.83 10.86
C HIS A 95 -2.05 3.56 10.64
N MET A 96 -0.96 3.64 9.84
CA MET A 96 -0.04 2.51 9.60
C MET A 96 0.67 2.10 10.89
N LEU A 97 0.92 0.80 11.05
CA LEU A 97 1.68 0.28 12.18
C LEU A 97 3.15 0.61 11.99
N GLN A 98 3.73 1.34 12.95
CA GLN A 98 5.16 1.66 12.99
C GLN A 98 5.79 0.95 14.19
N ILE A 99 6.89 0.21 13.98
CA ILE A 99 7.62 -0.47 15.04
C ILE A 99 9.13 -0.29 14.88
N HIS A 100 9.84 -0.39 16.01
CA HIS A 100 11.29 -0.64 16.04
C HIS A 100 11.54 -2.09 16.45
N VAL A 101 12.43 -2.77 15.74
CA VAL A 101 12.99 -4.05 16.16
C VAL A 101 14.44 -3.82 16.59
N LYS A 102 14.73 -4.05 17.87
CA LYS A 102 15.98 -3.72 18.56
C LYS A 102 16.74 -5.00 18.96
N GLY A 103 17.97 -4.84 19.41
CA GLY A 103 18.84 -5.93 19.88
C GLY A 103 19.85 -6.39 18.84
N ALA A 104 20.88 -7.13 19.30
CA ALA A 104 21.96 -7.60 18.44
C ALA A 104 21.46 -8.58 17.38
N ASP A 105 20.49 -9.43 17.71
CA ASP A 105 19.92 -10.45 16.81
C ASP A 105 18.74 -9.96 15.96
N ARG A 106 18.44 -8.65 15.92
CA ARG A 106 17.28 -8.08 15.22
C ARG A 106 17.16 -8.48 13.76
N VAL A 107 18.27 -8.50 13.02
CA VAL A 107 18.30 -8.87 11.59
C VAL A 107 18.02 -10.36 11.45
N ARG A 108 18.76 -11.20 12.21
CA ARG A 108 18.60 -12.66 12.22
C ARG A 108 17.17 -13.08 12.59
N PHE A 109 16.58 -12.41 13.57
CA PHE A 109 15.20 -12.63 13.99
C PHE A 109 14.22 -12.28 12.88
N PHE A 110 14.34 -11.06 12.32
CA PHE A 110 13.35 -10.53 11.39
C PHE A 110 13.38 -11.25 10.05
N GLU A 111 14.55 -11.69 9.59
CA GLU A 111 14.69 -12.51 8.38
C GLU A 111 13.94 -13.85 8.46
N LYS A 112 13.72 -14.40 9.66
CA LYS A 112 12.90 -15.61 9.82
C LYS A 112 11.41 -15.39 9.61
N LEU A 113 10.97 -14.14 9.50
CA LEU A 113 9.57 -13.76 9.33
C LEU A 113 9.27 -13.29 7.92
N ILE A 114 10.28 -12.85 7.18
CA ILE A 114 10.15 -12.18 5.88
C ILE A 114 10.96 -12.86 4.79
N VAL A 115 10.67 -12.48 3.55
CA VAL A 115 11.35 -13.05 2.36
C VAL A 115 12.59 -12.28 1.91
N SER A 116 12.78 -11.04 2.33
CA SER A 116 13.88 -10.17 1.88
C SER A 116 15.19 -10.49 2.59
N ASP A 117 16.30 -10.09 1.97
CA ASP A 117 17.67 -10.21 2.47
C ASP A 117 18.06 -8.92 3.20
N LEU A 118 17.88 -8.89 4.52
CA LEU A 118 18.25 -7.74 5.36
C LEU A 118 19.73 -7.74 5.73
N GLU A 119 20.38 -8.90 5.72
CA GLU A 119 21.81 -9.01 6.00
C GLU A 119 22.60 -8.14 5.03
N ASN A 120 22.32 -8.30 3.74
CA ASN A 120 22.98 -7.56 2.67
C ASN A 120 22.32 -6.21 2.34
N LEU A 121 21.23 -5.84 3.01
CA LEU A 121 20.64 -4.51 2.85
C LEU A 121 21.59 -3.47 3.46
N PRO A 122 22.02 -2.44 2.71
CA PRO A 122 22.86 -1.38 3.27
C PRO A 122 22.18 -0.64 4.43
N GLU A 123 22.95 -0.15 5.37
CA GLU A 123 22.43 0.74 6.40
C GLU A 123 21.78 1.98 5.78
N ASN A 124 20.78 2.49 6.46
CA ASN A 124 19.97 3.61 5.99
C ASN A 124 19.30 3.38 4.64
N SER A 125 19.04 2.12 4.33
CA SER A 125 18.26 1.69 3.18
C SER A 125 17.02 0.92 3.60
N ALA A 126 15.97 1.03 2.79
CA ALA A 126 14.72 0.33 2.99
C ALA A 126 14.45 -0.68 1.87
N CYS A 127 13.60 -1.65 2.12
CA CYS A 127 13.07 -2.55 1.10
C CYS A 127 11.59 -2.87 1.39
N LEU A 128 10.85 -3.10 0.31
CA LEU A 128 9.54 -3.77 0.40
C LEU A 128 9.79 -5.26 0.63
N THR A 129 9.11 -5.82 1.59
CA THR A 129 9.16 -7.24 1.91
C THR A 129 7.78 -7.78 2.23
N LEU A 130 7.70 -9.09 2.46
CA LEU A 130 6.45 -9.80 2.75
C LEU A 130 6.63 -10.66 3.99
N TYR A 131 5.68 -10.61 4.92
CA TYR A 131 5.46 -11.72 5.83
C TYR A 131 4.77 -12.84 5.06
N THR A 132 5.25 -14.06 5.22
CA THR A 132 4.64 -15.25 4.61
C THR A 132 4.32 -16.31 5.65
N ASN A 133 3.31 -17.15 5.38
CA ASN A 133 2.99 -18.32 6.16
C ASN A 133 3.69 -19.57 5.63
N ASP A 134 3.58 -20.70 6.34
CA ASP A 134 4.22 -21.97 5.97
C ASP A 134 3.69 -22.54 4.63
N HIS A 135 2.53 -22.10 4.16
CA HIS A 135 1.94 -22.46 2.86
C HIS A 135 2.34 -21.48 1.74
N GLY A 136 3.23 -20.52 2.02
CA GLY A 136 3.72 -19.53 1.06
C GLY A 136 2.76 -18.37 0.81
N GLY A 137 1.62 -18.30 1.51
CA GLY A 137 0.68 -17.18 1.41
C GLY A 137 1.21 -15.94 2.11
N ILE A 138 0.81 -14.75 1.62
CA ILE A 138 1.26 -13.46 2.12
C ILE A 138 0.40 -13.04 3.31
N LEU A 139 1.01 -12.90 4.49
CA LEU A 139 0.33 -12.41 5.70
C LEU A 139 0.17 -10.89 5.70
N ASP A 140 1.18 -10.17 5.24
CA ASP A 140 1.17 -8.72 4.99
C ASP A 140 2.35 -8.31 4.09
N ASP A 141 2.27 -7.12 3.49
CA ASP A 141 3.36 -6.44 2.82
C ASP A 141 3.80 -5.22 3.66
N LEU A 142 5.11 -5.00 3.76
CA LEU A 142 5.68 -4.02 4.67
C LEU A 142 6.97 -3.42 4.14
N ILE A 143 7.30 -2.21 4.61
CA ILE A 143 8.59 -1.57 4.38
C ILE A 143 9.48 -1.77 5.61
N VAL A 144 10.66 -2.34 5.39
CA VAL A 144 11.69 -2.51 6.42
C VAL A 144 12.87 -1.62 6.09
N THR A 145 13.28 -0.80 7.04
CA THR A 145 14.47 0.05 6.95
C THR A 145 15.54 -0.48 7.90
N LYS A 146 16.73 -0.79 7.38
CA LYS A 146 17.91 -1.09 8.20
C LYS A 146 18.59 0.22 8.56
N THR A 147 18.52 0.60 9.82
CA THR A 147 19.03 1.90 10.29
C THR A 147 20.47 1.83 10.80
N SER A 148 21.19 2.94 10.73
CA SER A 148 22.53 3.07 11.34
C SER A 148 22.45 3.23 12.87
N GLU A 149 21.27 3.53 13.40
CA GLU A 149 21.02 3.72 14.84
C GLU A 149 20.86 2.37 15.60
N GLY A 150 21.06 1.25 14.92
CA GLY A 150 21.07 -0.06 15.58
C GLY A 150 19.71 -0.71 15.77
N TYR A 151 18.67 -0.29 15.04
CA TYR A 151 17.36 -0.95 14.99
C TYR A 151 16.85 -1.11 13.55
N LEU A 152 15.82 -1.95 13.35
CA LEU A 152 15.02 -1.93 12.12
C LEU A 152 13.82 -1.04 12.38
N PHE A 153 13.55 -0.12 11.46
CA PHE A 153 12.29 0.64 11.45
C PHE A 153 11.36 -0.01 10.43
N VAL A 154 10.18 -0.39 10.88
CA VAL A 154 9.21 -1.16 10.09
C VAL A 154 7.88 -0.43 10.03
N VAL A 155 7.30 -0.36 8.83
CA VAL A 155 5.96 0.18 8.59
C VAL A 155 5.13 -0.89 7.88
N SER A 156 4.01 -1.32 8.50
CA SER A 156 3.09 -2.32 7.93
C SER A 156 1.64 -1.81 7.89
N ASN A 157 0.75 -2.58 7.25
CA ASN A 157 -0.59 -2.13 6.93
C ASN A 157 -1.49 -1.98 8.17
N ALA A 158 -2.20 -0.85 8.26
CA ALA A 158 -3.13 -0.56 9.35
C ALA A 158 -4.24 -1.61 9.48
N GLY A 159 -4.69 -2.17 8.35
CA GLY A 159 -5.72 -3.21 8.31
C GLY A 159 -5.26 -4.56 8.86
N ARG A 160 -3.93 -4.77 9.01
CA ARG A 160 -3.30 -6.00 9.53
C ARG A 160 -2.60 -5.79 10.89
N ALA A 161 -2.64 -4.58 11.42
CA ALA A 161 -1.87 -4.23 12.62
C ALA A 161 -2.09 -5.17 13.81
N THR A 162 -3.31 -5.67 14.01
CA THR A 162 -3.63 -6.60 15.11
C THR A 162 -3.01 -7.97 14.87
N GLU A 163 -3.16 -8.51 13.66
CA GLU A 163 -2.64 -9.81 13.25
C GLU A 163 -1.11 -9.81 13.19
N ASP A 164 -0.54 -8.73 12.64
CA ASP A 164 0.91 -8.54 12.57
C ASP A 164 1.54 -8.50 13.97
N LEU A 165 0.95 -7.73 14.89
CA LEU A 165 1.42 -7.67 16.27
C LEU A 165 1.31 -9.03 16.97
N ALA A 166 0.21 -9.76 16.78
CA ALA A 166 0.04 -11.10 17.36
C ALA A 166 1.10 -12.08 16.81
N HIS A 167 1.36 -12.03 15.49
CA HIS A 167 2.41 -12.81 14.84
C HIS A 167 3.78 -12.46 15.41
N LEU A 168 4.13 -11.18 15.44
CA LEU A 168 5.40 -10.67 15.96
C LEU A 168 5.65 -11.06 17.42
N HIS A 169 4.65 -10.89 18.31
CA HIS A 169 4.76 -11.29 19.73
C HIS A 169 4.96 -12.79 19.89
N THR A 170 4.26 -13.60 19.08
CA THR A 170 4.42 -15.06 19.10
C THR A 170 5.85 -15.47 18.72
N GLN A 171 6.40 -14.88 17.67
CA GLN A 171 7.74 -15.20 17.20
C GLN A 171 8.83 -14.61 18.13
N LEU A 172 8.60 -13.43 18.70
CA LEU A 172 9.47 -12.82 19.70
C LEU A 172 9.60 -13.71 20.94
N ALA A 173 8.48 -14.24 21.45
CA ALA A 173 8.50 -15.15 22.58
C ALA A 173 9.31 -16.44 22.31
N LYS A 174 9.25 -16.95 21.06
CA LYS A 174 10.08 -18.09 20.63
C LYS A 174 11.57 -17.70 20.57
N ALA A 175 11.88 -16.56 20.00
CA ALA A 175 13.26 -16.06 19.88
C ALA A 175 13.91 -15.84 21.26
N LYS A 176 13.19 -15.21 22.18
CA LYS A 176 13.68 -15.01 23.56
C LYS A 176 13.96 -16.33 24.29
N ARG A 177 13.10 -17.35 24.10
CA ARG A 177 13.36 -18.69 24.66
C ARG A 177 14.59 -19.37 24.05
N GLN A 178 15.00 -18.99 22.83
CA GLN A 178 16.21 -19.45 22.17
C GLN A 178 17.45 -18.60 22.54
N GLY A 179 17.31 -17.63 23.45
CA GLY A 179 18.39 -16.77 23.91
C GLY A 179 18.78 -15.63 22.95
N LEU A 180 17.92 -15.31 21.95
CA LEU A 180 18.19 -14.18 21.05
C LEU A 180 18.01 -12.86 21.79
N ASP A 181 18.96 -11.95 21.58
CA ASP A 181 18.87 -10.54 21.99
C ASP A 181 18.05 -9.78 20.95
N VAL A 182 16.75 -9.71 21.17
CA VAL A 182 15.81 -8.98 20.30
C VAL A 182 14.62 -8.47 21.10
N ASP A 183 14.15 -7.29 20.75
CA ASP A 183 12.93 -6.70 21.32
C ASP A 183 12.15 -5.89 20.27
N ILE A 184 10.84 -5.68 20.51
CA ILE A 184 9.95 -4.95 19.62
C ILE A 184 9.28 -3.82 20.39
N GLU A 185 9.41 -2.61 19.87
CA GLU A 185 8.76 -1.41 20.37
C GLU A 185 7.72 -0.92 19.36
N VAL A 186 6.46 -0.80 19.80
CA VAL A 186 5.38 -0.21 19.00
C VAL A 186 5.41 1.31 19.17
N LEU A 187 5.49 2.03 18.06
CA LEU A 187 5.60 3.49 18.05
C LEU A 187 4.22 4.15 18.07
N SER A 188 3.46 3.97 19.14
CA SER A 188 2.09 4.46 19.27
C SER A 188 1.95 5.99 19.30
N ASN A 189 3.05 6.71 19.58
CA ASN A 189 3.08 8.18 19.64
C ASN A 189 3.77 8.82 18.43
N GLN A 190 3.73 8.15 17.27
CA GLN A 190 4.31 8.65 16.01
C GLN A 190 3.22 8.80 14.94
N ALA A 191 3.21 9.96 14.30
CA ALA A 191 2.49 10.23 13.07
C ALA A 191 3.37 9.87 11.86
N LEU A 192 2.74 9.55 10.73
CA LEU A 192 3.42 9.30 9.46
C LEU A 192 2.75 10.13 8.37
N LEU A 193 3.51 11.03 7.76
CA LEU A 193 3.06 11.88 6.66
C LEU A 193 3.75 11.44 5.37
N ALA A 194 2.97 11.16 4.32
CA ALA A 194 3.51 10.85 3.00
C ALA A 194 3.39 12.09 2.10
N LEU A 195 4.52 12.74 1.82
CA LEU A 195 4.64 13.85 0.87
C LEU A 195 5.04 13.29 -0.50
N GLN A 196 4.16 13.33 -1.48
CA GLN A 196 4.26 12.60 -2.74
C GLN A 196 4.04 13.50 -3.95
N GLY A 197 4.80 13.30 -5.01
CA GLY A 197 4.71 14.03 -6.28
C GLY A 197 6.08 14.53 -6.75
N PRO A 198 6.22 14.96 -8.02
CA PRO A 198 7.50 15.36 -8.63
C PRO A 198 8.16 16.56 -7.94
N ARG A 199 7.38 17.41 -7.25
CA ARG A 199 7.88 18.58 -6.51
C ARG A 199 8.05 18.34 -5.01
N SER A 200 7.94 17.10 -4.53
CA SER A 200 8.07 16.78 -3.10
C SER A 200 9.40 17.20 -2.50
N ALA A 201 10.51 17.04 -3.24
CA ALA A 201 11.82 17.46 -2.79
C ALA A 201 11.94 19.00 -2.67
N GLU A 202 11.31 19.75 -3.56
CA GLU A 202 11.24 21.21 -3.51
C GLU A 202 10.51 21.71 -2.25
N VAL A 203 9.44 21.01 -1.87
CA VAL A 203 8.67 21.31 -0.64
C VAL A 203 9.45 20.96 0.61
N LEU A 204 10.15 19.83 0.64
CA LEU A 204 10.78 19.31 1.86
C LEU A 204 12.16 19.92 2.14
N GLN A 205 12.97 20.16 1.11
CA GLN A 205 14.37 20.59 1.26
C GLN A 205 14.57 21.84 2.14
N PRO A 206 13.73 22.91 2.05
CA PRO A 206 13.88 24.09 2.90
C PRO A 206 13.76 23.85 4.40
N HIS A 207 13.11 22.74 4.80
CA HIS A 207 12.88 22.36 6.20
C HIS A 207 13.94 21.42 6.77
N LEU A 208 14.95 21.07 5.99
CA LEU A 208 15.99 20.12 6.41
C LEU A 208 17.32 20.82 6.68
N PRO A 209 18.18 20.23 7.54
CA PRO A 209 19.53 20.70 7.72
C PRO A 209 20.30 20.72 6.39
N SER A 210 21.18 21.70 6.20
CA SER A 210 22.03 21.82 5.01
C SER A 210 22.91 20.59 4.74
N SER A 211 23.15 19.77 5.76
CA SER A 211 23.89 18.51 5.66
C SER A 211 23.10 17.40 4.96
N LEU A 212 21.78 17.53 4.81
CA LEU A 212 20.93 16.59 4.08
C LEU A 212 20.45 17.18 2.75
N ASP A 213 21.22 16.88 1.71
CA ASP A 213 20.92 17.27 0.32
C ASP A 213 20.05 16.18 -0.34
N LEU A 214 18.79 16.51 -0.62
CA LEU A 214 17.84 15.57 -1.24
C LEU A 214 18.20 15.21 -2.69
N SER A 215 19.07 15.97 -3.35
CA SER A 215 19.58 15.59 -4.67
C SER A 215 20.52 14.38 -4.64
N LYS A 216 21.05 14.03 -3.46
CA LYS A 216 21.90 12.86 -3.19
C LYS A 216 21.22 11.80 -2.33
N PHE A 217 19.94 11.96 -2.08
CA PHE A 217 19.12 11.07 -1.30
C PHE A 217 18.14 10.34 -2.21
N TYR A 218 18.33 9.05 -2.44
CA TYR A 218 17.64 8.31 -3.49
C TYR A 218 16.51 7.43 -2.97
N PHE A 219 15.69 6.94 -3.89
CA PHE A 219 14.57 6.03 -3.60
C PHE A 219 15.01 4.84 -2.74
N MET A 220 14.24 4.54 -1.71
CA MET A 220 14.51 3.54 -0.66
C MET A 220 15.69 3.88 0.26
N GLN A 221 16.16 5.11 0.30
CA GLN A 221 17.06 5.57 1.37
C GLN A 221 16.27 6.16 2.54
N SER A 222 16.88 6.12 3.71
CA SER A 222 16.34 6.61 4.99
C SER A 222 17.34 7.48 5.73
N ARG A 223 16.85 8.47 6.49
CA ARG A 223 17.67 9.28 7.42
C ARG A 223 16.87 9.64 8.66
N LEU A 224 17.50 9.47 9.81
CA LEU A 224 17.11 10.15 11.03
C LEU A 224 17.70 11.56 10.96
N THR A 225 16.86 12.59 11.10
CA THR A 225 17.25 13.99 10.95
C THR A 225 16.34 14.88 11.78
N ASN A 226 16.46 16.18 11.64
CA ASN A 226 15.56 17.16 12.24
C ASN A 226 14.80 17.90 11.15
N PHE A 227 13.51 18.07 11.38
CA PHE A 227 12.65 18.97 10.62
C PHE A 227 12.67 20.35 11.28
N ASP A 228 12.73 21.41 10.47
CA ASP A 228 12.77 22.80 10.91
C ASP A 228 14.04 23.17 11.71
N ASN A 229 14.96 23.84 11.03
CA ASN A 229 16.25 24.28 11.58
C ASN A 229 16.14 25.16 12.84
N ASN A 230 15.00 25.84 13.04
CA ASN A 230 14.80 26.76 14.18
C ASN A 230 14.29 26.07 15.44
N SER A 231 13.73 24.85 15.37
CA SER A 231 13.11 24.17 16.50
C SER A 231 13.49 22.70 16.66
N SER A 232 14.31 22.16 15.76
CA SER A 232 14.88 20.80 15.83
C SER A 232 13.86 19.72 16.19
N ILE A 233 12.85 19.50 15.31
CA ILE A 233 11.89 18.42 15.48
C ILE A 233 12.50 17.12 14.95
N PRO A 234 12.82 16.13 15.81
CA PRO A 234 13.37 14.87 15.36
C PRO A 234 12.38 14.15 14.42
N CYS A 235 12.86 13.68 13.28
CA CYS A 235 12.06 12.94 12.32
C CYS A 235 12.90 11.89 11.59
N ARG A 236 12.26 10.80 11.18
CA ARG A 236 12.82 9.87 10.21
C ARG A 236 12.18 10.12 8.85
N ILE A 237 13.01 10.28 7.84
CA ILE A 237 12.59 10.49 6.46
C ILE A 237 13.01 9.29 5.63
N ASN A 238 12.04 8.64 4.99
CA ASN A 238 12.26 7.61 3.98
C ASN A 238 11.87 8.17 2.62
N ARG A 239 12.74 8.07 1.60
CA ARG A 239 12.35 8.41 0.22
C ARG A 239 11.61 7.22 -0.37
N SER A 240 10.33 7.15 -0.10
CA SER A 240 9.42 6.05 -0.42
C SER A 240 8.00 6.57 -0.63
N GLY A 241 7.11 5.71 -1.08
CA GLY A 241 5.71 6.05 -1.23
C GLY A 241 4.91 5.01 -1.99
N TYR A 242 3.60 5.26 -2.10
CA TYR A 242 2.60 4.36 -2.65
C TYR A 242 1.84 4.98 -3.83
N THR A 243 2.50 5.87 -4.58
CA THR A 243 1.88 6.64 -5.67
C THR A 243 2.52 6.39 -7.04
N GLY A 244 3.72 5.81 -7.06
CA GLY A 244 4.54 5.72 -8.26
C GLY A 244 5.27 7.00 -8.62
N GLU A 245 5.05 8.08 -7.86
CA GLU A 245 5.81 9.31 -7.95
C GLU A 245 7.00 9.30 -6.99
N ASP A 246 7.89 10.26 -7.16
CA ASP A 246 8.88 10.59 -6.15
C ASP A 246 8.18 11.11 -4.89
N GLY A 247 8.80 10.92 -3.72
CA GLY A 247 8.23 11.40 -2.48
C GLY A 247 8.89 10.83 -1.25
N PHE A 248 8.38 11.28 -0.10
CA PHE A 248 8.94 10.98 1.21
C PHE A 248 7.86 10.57 2.18
N GLU A 249 8.18 9.61 3.04
CA GLU A 249 7.40 9.28 4.23
C GLU A 249 8.16 9.80 5.46
N ILE A 250 7.50 10.65 6.24
CA ILE A 250 8.07 11.41 7.35
C ILE A 250 7.43 10.92 8.65
N SER A 251 8.19 10.18 9.46
CA SER A 251 7.77 9.73 10.79
C SER A 251 8.21 10.76 11.83
N ILE A 252 7.24 11.29 12.60
CA ILE A 252 7.39 12.38 13.57
C ILE A 252 6.52 12.12 14.80
N SER A 253 6.84 12.73 15.93
CA SER A 253 5.97 12.63 17.11
C SER A 253 4.58 13.23 16.83
N ASN A 254 3.54 12.62 17.40
CA ASN A 254 2.15 13.10 17.27
C ASN A 254 2.00 14.57 17.67
N ALA A 255 2.75 15.01 18.69
CA ALA A 255 2.73 16.40 19.18
C ALA A 255 3.19 17.43 18.12
N ASN A 256 4.02 17.01 17.15
CA ASN A 256 4.55 17.88 16.12
C ASN A 256 3.87 17.70 14.75
N ALA A 257 2.93 16.76 14.62
CA ALA A 257 2.33 16.39 13.33
C ALA A 257 1.67 17.58 12.61
N GLU A 258 0.84 18.35 13.33
CA GLU A 258 0.14 19.51 12.76
C GLU A 258 1.10 20.65 12.40
N ARG A 259 2.12 20.86 13.22
CA ARG A 259 3.17 21.88 12.96
C ARG A 259 3.94 21.55 11.67
N VAL A 260 4.39 20.31 11.52
CA VAL A 260 5.10 19.86 10.31
C VAL A 260 4.19 19.92 9.09
N LEU A 261 2.94 19.47 9.23
CA LEU A 261 1.96 19.57 8.15
C LEU A 261 1.79 21.02 7.68
N ASN A 262 1.57 21.96 8.60
CA ASN A 262 1.36 23.38 8.27
C ASN A 262 2.60 23.99 7.61
N ALA A 263 3.81 23.62 8.04
CA ALA A 263 5.06 24.05 7.41
C ALA A 263 5.17 23.55 5.96
N LEU A 264 4.85 22.29 5.69
CA LEU A 264 4.85 21.75 4.32
C LEU A 264 3.80 22.42 3.43
N LEU A 265 2.60 22.67 3.97
CA LEU A 265 1.51 23.36 3.25
C LEU A 265 1.82 24.82 2.95
N SER A 266 2.60 25.51 3.81
CA SER A 266 2.99 26.91 3.62
C SER A 266 3.82 27.17 2.37
N SER A 267 4.39 26.13 1.76
CA SER A 267 5.08 26.22 0.47
C SER A 267 4.18 26.69 -0.68
N GLY A 268 2.84 26.57 -0.54
CA GLY A 268 1.87 26.80 -1.60
C GLY A 268 1.91 25.75 -2.73
N ILE A 269 2.87 24.81 -2.68
CA ILE A 269 3.04 23.72 -3.65
C ILE A 269 2.33 22.46 -3.20
N ALA A 270 2.39 22.14 -1.91
CA ALA A 270 1.78 20.94 -1.39
C ALA A 270 0.28 21.14 -1.09
N GLN A 271 -0.53 20.12 -1.38
CA GLN A 271 -1.96 20.08 -1.04
C GLN A 271 -2.30 18.77 -0.33
N MET A 272 -3.32 18.79 0.54
CA MET A 272 -3.81 17.56 1.16
C MET A 272 -4.53 16.68 0.14
N ALA A 273 -4.23 15.38 0.21
CA ALA A 273 -4.93 14.37 -0.57
C ALA A 273 -5.45 13.23 0.34
N GLY A 274 -6.66 12.75 0.05
CA GLY A 274 -7.31 11.71 0.82
C GLY A 274 -7.04 10.29 0.30
N LEU A 275 -7.74 9.32 0.90
CA LEU A 275 -7.59 7.90 0.56
C LEU A 275 -8.07 7.56 -0.86
N GLY A 276 -9.02 8.33 -1.41
CA GLY A 276 -9.50 8.14 -2.78
C GLY A 276 -8.40 8.34 -3.84
N PRO A 277 -7.70 9.49 -3.86
CA PRO A 277 -6.53 9.67 -4.71
C PRO A 277 -5.42 8.66 -4.44
N ARG A 278 -5.15 8.31 -3.16
CA ARG A 278 -4.17 7.29 -2.79
C ARG A 278 -4.45 5.95 -3.49
N ASP A 279 -5.71 5.48 -3.49
CA ASP A 279 -6.09 4.21 -4.13
C ASP A 279 -5.95 4.26 -5.66
N SER A 280 -6.38 5.34 -6.31
CA SER A 280 -6.23 5.45 -7.76
C SER A 280 -4.76 5.59 -8.21
N LEU A 281 -3.92 6.30 -7.44
CA LEU A 281 -2.48 6.46 -7.72
C LEU A 281 -1.72 5.13 -7.58
N ARG A 282 -1.96 4.39 -6.48
CA ARG A 282 -1.31 3.09 -6.28
C ARG A 282 -1.69 2.09 -7.38
N LEU A 283 -2.99 2.08 -7.78
CA LEU A 283 -3.46 1.17 -8.81
C LEU A 283 -2.81 1.45 -10.16
N GLU A 284 -2.71 2.73 -10.56
CA GLU A 284 -1.98 3.12 -11.78
C GLU A 284 -0.52 2.66 -11.75
N SER A 285 0.09 2.66 -10.57
CA SER A 285 1.47 2.23 -10.35
C SER A 285 1.65 0.72 -10.24
N GLY A 286 0.56 -0.06 -10.30
CA GLY A 286 0.62 -1.52 -10.17
C GLY A 286 0.93 -2.03 -8.77
N LEU A 287 0.76 -1.19 -7.73
CA LEU A 287 1.03 -1.54 -6.33
C LEU A 287 -0.17 -2.25 -5.71
N CYS A 288 0.10 -3.36 -5.01
CA CYS A 288 -0.93 -4.18 -4.36
C CYS A 288 -1.58 -3.47 -3.19
N LEU A 289 -2.85 -3.76 -2.95
CA LEU A 289 -3.55 -3.45 -1.71
C LEU A 289 -3.83 -4.77 -0.98
N TYR A 290 -3.31 -4.90 0.24
CA TYR A 290 -3.57 -6.09 1.06
C TYR A 290 -5.07 -6.28 1.34
N GLY A 291 -5.53 -7.52 1.32
CA GLY A 291 -6.94 -7.88 1.44
C GLY A 291 -7.74 -7.78 0.14
N ASN A 292 -7.17 -7.14 -0.90
CA ASN A 292 -7.77 -7.08 -2.24
C ASN A 292 -6.92 -7.85 -3.26
N ASP A 293 -5.65 -7.42 -3.43
CA ASP A 293 -4.75 -7.93 -4.46
C ASP A 293 -3.81 -9.02 -3.94
N ILE A 294 -3.57 -9.08 -2.67
CA ILE A 294 -2.78 -10.10 -1.96
C ILE A 294 -3.44 -10.46 -0.62
N ASP A 295 -3.28 -11.71 -0.23
CA ASP A 295 -3.85 -12.29 0.99
C ASP A 295 -3.07 -13.55 1.44
N GLU A 296 -3.54 -14.19 2.52
CA GLU A 296 -2.94 -15.39 3.12
C GLU A 296 -2.96 -16.63 2.22
N GLN A 297 -3.67 -16.60 1.09
CA GLN A 297 -3.81 -17.69 0.11
C GLN A 297 -3.05 -17.40 -1.18
N THR A 298 -2.44 -16.23 -1.29
CA THR A 298 -1.74 -15.77 -2.48
C THR A 298 -0.24 -15.77 -2.24
N THR A 299 0.51 -16.45 -3.11
CA THR A 299 1.97 -16.51 -2.99
C THR A 299 2.64 -15.30 -3.66
N PRO A 300 3.90 -14.98 -3.29
CA PRO A 300 4.69 -13.95 -3.98
C PRO A 300 4.89 -14.24 -5.48
N VAL A 301 4.85 -15.51 -5.90
CA VAL A 301 4.98 -15.90 -7.32
C VAL A 301 3.71 -15.58 -8.09
N GLU A 302 2.56 -15.93 -7.54
CA GLU A 302 1.27 -15.58 -8.12
C GLU A 302 1.09 -14.06 -8.21
N ALA A 303 1.52 -13.33 -7.15
CA ALA A 303 1.38 -11.88 -7.02
C ALA A 303 2.37 -11.07 -7.86
N ASP A 304 3.29 -11.71 -8.61
CA ASP A 304 4.37 -11.02 -9.33
C ASP A 304 5.25 -10.14 -8.40
N LEU A 305 5.51 -10.66 -7.18
CA LEU A 305 6.31 -10.02 -6.14
C LEU A 305 7.62 -10.77 -5.86
N THR A 306 8.06 -11.63 -6.77
CA THR A 306 9.26 -12.47 -6.61
C THR A 306 10.55 -11.66 -6.45
N TRP A 307 10.56 -10.42 -6.91
CA TRP A 307 11.66 -9.48 -6.77
C TRP A 307 11.94 -9.05 -5.31
N THR A 308 10.97 -9.25 -4.41
CA THR A 308 11.14 -9.02 -2.96
C THR A 308 11.97 -10.11 -2.28
N ILE A 309 12.08 -11.30 -2.91
CA ILE A 309 12.80 -12.44 -2.36
C ILE A 309 14.28 -12.30 -2.70
N GLY A 310 15.13 -12.06 -1.72
CA GLY A 310 16.58 -11.92 -1.90
C GLY A 310 17.23 -13.16 -2.52
N LYS A 311 18.28 -12.98 -3.35
CA LYS A 311 18.98 -14.11 -3.97
C LYS A 311 19.54 -15.08 -2.92
N ARG A 312 20.17 -14.58 -1.85
CA ARG A 312 20.66 -15.38 -0.73
C ARG A 312 19.54 -16.18 -0.08
N ARG A 313 18.37 -15.52 0.14
CA ARG A 313 17.21 -16.16 0.75
C ARG A 313 16.65 -17.30 -0.09
N ARG A 314 16.64 -17.15 -1.43
CA ARG A 314 16.26 -18.23 -2.35
C ARG A 314 17.19 -19.42 -2.26
N GLN A 315 18.50 -19.20 -2.05
CA GLN A 315 19.50 -20.26 -1.91
C GLN A 315 19.41 -20.98 -0.57
N LEU A 316 19.20 -20.22 0.51
CA LEU A 316 19.11 -20.78 1.87
C LEU A 316 17.76 -21.44 2.14
N ALA A 317 16.70 -21.02 1.45
CA ALA A 317 15.32 -21.50 1.65
C ALA A 317 14.85 -21.42 3.12
N ASP A 318 15.28 -20.38 3.84
CA ASP A 318 15.16 -20.25 5.30
C ASP A 318 14.10 -19.24 5.76
N PHE A 319 13.11 -18.96 4.90
CA PHE A 319 11.96 -18.13 5.18
C PHE A 319 10.64 -18.95 5.18
N PRO A 320 9.57 -18.48 5.83
CA PRO A 320 8.30 -19.21 5.88
C PRO A 320 7.73 -19.47 4.49
N GLY A 321 7.27 -20.69 4.22
CA GLY A 321 6.71 -21.10 2.92
C GLY A 321 7.71 -21.26 1.79
N ALA A 322 9.03 -21.18 2.06
CA ALA A 322 10.08 -21.25 1.06
C ALA A 322 9.93 -22.45 0.11
N LYS A 323 9.59 -23.63 0.63
CA LYS A 323 9.42 -24.84 -0.19
C LYS A 323 8.42 -24.64 -1.32
N ILE A 324 7.24 -24.11 -1.01
CA ILE A 324 6.15 -23.89 -1.99
C ILE A 324 6.52 -22.76 -2.95
N ILE A 325 7.02 -21.65 -2.40
CA ILE A 325 7.39 -20.47 -3.19
C ILE A 325 8.50 -20.80 -4.20
N LEU A 326 9.55 -21.53 -3.77
CA LEU A 326 10.67 -21.91 -4.65
C LEU A 326 10.24 -22.93 -5.70
N GLU A 327 9.36 -23.88 -5.35
CA GLU A 327 8.77 -24.80 -6.32
C GLU A 327 7.96 -24.06 -7.39
N GLN A 328 7.18 -23.07 -7.01
CA GLN A 328 6.44 -22.22 -7.96
C GLN A 328 7.37 -21.34 -8.81
N LEU A 329 8.51 -20.90 -8.28
CA LEU A 329 9.52 -20.16 -9.05
C LEU A 329 10.12 -21.03 -10.14
N GLU A 330 10.31 -22.33 -9.89
CA GLU A 330 10.87 -23.29 -10.84
C GLU A 330 9.83 -23.77 -11.86
N LYS A 331 8.66 -24.21 -11.38
CA LYS A 331 7.62 -24.85 -12.22
C LYS A 331 6.56 -23.88 -12.77
N GLY A 332 6.51 -22.66 -12.24
CA GLY A 332 5.43 -21.71 -12.49
C GLY A 332 4.25 -21.88 -11.53
N ALA A 333 3.47 -20.82 -11.35
CA ALA A 333 2.23 -20.84 -10.58
C ALA A 333 1.02 -21.10 -11.49
N SER A 334 -0.06 -21.65 -10.94
CA SER A 334 -1.29 -21.95 -11.67
C SER A 334 -2.04 -20.71 -12.16
N ARG A 335 -1.88 -19.58 -11.43
CA ARG A 335 -2.46 -18.27 -11.74
C ARG A 335 -1.43 -17.17 -11.58
N LYS A 336 -1.68 -16.02 -12.20
CA LYS A 336 -0.81 -14.84 -12.09
C LYS A 336 -1.63 -13.56 -11.94
N ARG A 337 -1.11 -12.62 -11.16
CA ARG A 337 -1.60 -11.26 -11.12
C ARG A 337 -1.24 -10.54 -12.41
N VAL A 338 -2.24 -9.92 -13.03
CA VAL A 338 -2.11 -9.18 -14.29
C VAL A 338 -2.82 -7.82 -14.20
N GLY A 339 -2.41 -6.89 -15.04
CA GLY A 339 -3.16 -5.68 -15.32
C GLY A 339 -4.21 -5.94 -16.39
N ILE A 340 -5.37 -5.31 -16.27
CA ILE A 340 -6.42 -5.31 -17.30
C ILE A 340 -6.85 -3.90 -17.66
N LYS A 341 -7.15 -3.66 -18.93
CA LYS A 341 -7.86 -2.49 -19.43
C LYS A 341 -9.21 -2.93 -19.99
N SER A 342 -10.28 -2.22 -19.65
CA SER A 342 -11.61 -2.55 -20.12
C SER A 342 -12.34 -1.36 -20.71
N SER A 343 -13.27 -1.62 -21.62
CA SER A 343 -14.26 -0.67 -22.14
C SER A 343 -15.49 -0.64 -21.22
N GLY A 344 -16.32 0.38 -21.36
CA GLY A 344 -17.63 0.47 -20.69
C GLY A 344 -17.54 0.72 -19.19
N SER A 345 -18.19 -0.13 -18.36
CA SER A 345 -18.22 0.04 -16.91
C SER A 345 -16.92 -0.40 -16.27
N CYS A 346 -16.51 0.30 -15.18
CA CYS A 346 -15.28 -0.02 -14.46
C CYS A 346 -15.39 -1.38 -13.75
N PRO A 347 -14.44 -2.31 -13.97
CA PRO A 347 -14.37 -3.55 -13.23
C PRO A 347 -14.09 -3.27 -11.75
N ARG A 348 -14.72 -4.02 -10.86
CA ARG A 348 -14.53 -3.93 -9.42
C ARG A 348 -14.10 -5.28 -8.86
N SER A 349 -13.58 -5.25 -7.64
CA SER A 349 -13.24 -6.49 -6.93
C SER A 349 -14.40 -7.50 -6.99
N GLY A 350 -14.06 -8.76 -7.26
CA GLY A 350 -15.02 -9.85 -7.34
C GLY A 350 -15.61 -10.11 -8.74
N VAL A 351 -15.42 -9.23 -9.73
CA VAL A 351 -15.89 -9.45 -11.08
C VAL A 351 -15.14 -10.62 -11.73
N GLU A 352 -15.90 -11.58 -12.25
CA GLU A 352 -15.37 -12.75 -12.97
C GLU A 352 -14.80 -12.37 -14.33
N ILE A 353 -13.70 -13.02 -14.68
CA ILE A 353 -13.07 -12.93 -16.00
C ILE A 353 -13.27 -14.25 -16.71
N ARG A 354 -13.71 -14.18 -17.97
CA ARG A 354 -14.03 -15.34 -18.79
C ARG A 354 -13.18 -15.37 -20.06
N ASN A 355 -12.97 -16.58 -20.57
CA ASN A 355 -12.30 -16.77 -21.87
C ASN A 355 -13.12 -16.10 -23.00
N SER A 356 -12.45 -15.37 -23.89
CA SER A 356 -13.11 -14.71 -25.03
C SER A 356 -13.10 -15.58 -26.30
N ARG A 357 -12.28 -16.65 -26.36
CA ARG A 357 -12.02 -17.39 -27.61
C ARG A 357 -12.84 -18.66 -27.73
N ASP A 358 -12.65 -19.64 -26.84
CA ASP A 358 -13.14 -21.01 -27.08
C ASP A 358 -14.40 -21.34 -26.28
N ASP A 359 -14.39 -21.06 -24.99
CA ASP A 359 -15.53 -21.26 -24.10
C ASP A 359 -15.81 -19.99 -23.31
N LYS A 360 -16.73 -19.17 -23.80
CA LYS A 360 -17.14 -17.90 -23.17
C LYS A 360 -17.80 -18.09 -21.80
N SER A 361 -18.22 -19.31 -21.46
CA SER A 361 -18.80 -19.64 -20.15
C SER A 361 -17.73 -19.90 -19.09
N ARG A 362 -16.52 -20.33 -19.49
CA ARG A 362 -15.45 -20.69 -18.57
C ARG A 362 -14.88 -19.48 -17.84
N ILE A 363 -14.94 -19.50 -16.52
CA ILE A 363 -14.28 -18.53 -15.66
C ILE A 363 -12.79 -18.90 -15.59
N ILE A 364 -11.93 -17.94 -15.96
CA ILE A 364 -10.47 -18.10 -15.97
C ILE A 364 -9.76 -17.19 -14.97
N GLY A 365 -10.53 -16.34 -14.26
CA GLY A 365 -9.94 -15.41 -13.31
C GLY A 365 -10.97 -14.51 -12.65
N LYS A 366 -10.42 -13.60 -11.80
CA LYS A 366 -11.23 -12.65 -11.02
C LYS A 366 -10.50 -11.33 -10.83
N VAL A 367 -11.23 -10.24 -10.95
CA VAL A 367 -10.72 -8.89 -10.66
C VAL A 367 -10.55 -8.71 -9.16
N THR A 368 -9.45 -8.11 -8.75
CA THR A 368 -9.13 -7.80 -7.34
C THR A 368 -9.25 -6.31 -7.03
N SER A 369 -8.84 -5.45 -7.94
CA SER A 369 -8.94 -4.00 -7.82
C SER A 369 -9.28 -3.38 -9.17
N GLY A 370 -9.95 -2.21 -9.16
CA GLY A 370 -10.24 -1.51 -10.40
C GLY A 370 -10.77 -0.10 -10.19
N CYS A 371 -10.34 0.83 -11.03
CA CYS A 371 -10.84 2.20 -11.06
C CYS A 371 -10.71 2.81 -12.46
N PRO A 372 -11.45 3.89 -12.76
CA PRO A 372 -11.10 4.76 -13.88
C PRO A 372 -9.77 5.44 -13.57
N SER A 373 -8.81 5.41 -14.49
CA SER A 373 -7.50 6.04 -14.34
C SER A 373 -7.56 7.51 -14.73
N PRO A 374 -7.36 8.45 -13.80
CA PRO A 374 -7.34 9.88 -14.14
C PRO A 374 -6.23 10.24 -15.12
N SER A 375 -5.04 9.64 -14.97
CA SER A 375 -3.88 9.88 -15.85
C SER A 375 -4.10 9.37 -17.28
N LEU A 376 -4.96 8.37 -17.47
CA LEU A 376 -5.27 7.76 -18.77
C LEU A 376 -6.65 8.19 -19.31
N LYS A 377 -7.05 9.45 -19.06
CA LYS A 377 -8.32 10.01 -19.54
C LYS A 377 -9.55 9.18 -19.12
N LEU A 378 -9.53 8.69 -17.87
CA LEU A 378 -10.56 7.84 -17.28
C LEU A 378 -10.73 6.46 -17.96
N GLN A 379 -9.69 5.97 -18.64
CA GLN A 379 -9.63 4.57 -19.06
C GLN A 379 -9.80 3.66 -17.85
N ASN A 380 -10.71 2.70 -17.92
CA ASN A 380 -10.87 1.72 -16.85
C ASN A 380 -9.68 0.76 -16.82
N ILE A 381 -9.02 0.72 -15.66
CA ILE A 381 -7.92 -0.20 -15.36
C ILE A 381 -8.28 -1.07 -14.16
N GLY A 382 -7.65 -2.22 -14.06
CA GLY A 382 -7.80 -3.11 -12.90
C GLY A 382 -6.68 -4.11 -12.79
N MET A 383 -6.55 -4.68 -11.60
CA MET A 383 -5.73 -5.86 -11.33
C MET A 383 -6.62 -7.08 -11.23
N ALA A 384 -6.09 -8.23 -11.61
CA ALA A 384 -6.81 -9.49 -11.58
C ALA A 384 -5.85 -10.67 -11.43
N TYR A 385 -6.34 -11.76 -10.88
CA TYR A 385 -5.68 -13.07 -11.02
C TYR A 385 -6.32 -13.83 -12.16
N ILE A 386 -5.49 -14.35 -13.06
CA ILE A 386 -5.91 -15.14 -14.23
C ILE A 386 -5.08 -16.42 -14.27
N GLU A 387 -5.69 -17.54 -14.65
CA GLU A 387 -5.00 -18.81 -14.90
C GLU A 387 -3.82 -18.58 -15.85
N THR A 388 -2.66 -19.12 -15.51
CA THR A 388 -1.39 -18.86 -16.21
C THR A 388 -1.45 -19.04 -17.74
N PRO A 389 -2.13 -20.05 -18.31
CA PRO A 389 -2.21 -20.21 -19.76
C PRO A 389 -2.90 -19.03 -20.48
N PHE A 390 -3.74 -18.28 -19.77
CA PHE A 390 -4.49 -17.14 -20.33
C PHE A 390 -3.88 -15.78 -19.97
N SER A 391 -2.82 -15.72 -19.14
CA SER A 391 -2.28 -14.50 -18.53
C SER A 391 -1.35 -13.67 -19.44
N LYS A 392 -1.16 -14.05 -20.70
CA LYS A 392 -0.25 -13.35 -21.62
C LYS A 392 -0.76 -11.95 -21.96
N VAL A 393 0.13 -10.95 -21.89
CA VAL A 393 -0.15 -9.56 -22.31
C VAL A 393 -0.63 -9.54 -23.76
N GLY A 394 -1.68 -8.76 -24.03
CA GLY A 394 -2.36 -8.66 -25.32
C GLY A 394 -3.52 -9.65 -25.48
N ASN A 395 -3.69 -10.62 -24.60
CA ASN A 395 -4.85 -11.51 -24.67
C ASN A 395 -6.13 -10.73 -24.35
N LYS A 396 -7.17 -11.02 -25.18
CA LYS A 396 -8.53 -10.52 -24.96
C LYS A 396 -9.28 -11.47 -24.05
N VAL A 397 -10.01 -10.91 -23.11
CA VAL A 397 -10.88 -11.60 -22.15
C VAL A 397 -12.21 -10.88 -22.06
N THR A 398 -13.20 -11.51 -21.46
CA THR A 398 -14.49 -10.88 -21.21
C THR A 398 -14.75 -10.77 -19.70
N ILE A 399 -15.40 -9.68 -19.30
CA ILE A 399 -15.84 -9.43 -17.94
C ILE A 399 -17.35 -9.16 -17.93
N ASN A 400 -18.06 -9.69 -16.94
CA ASN A 400 -19.50 -9.50 -16.81
C ASN A 400 -19.80 -8.52 -15.66
N ILE A 401 -20.37 -7.37 -15.99
CA ILE A 401 -20.77 -6.36 -15.00
C ILE A 401 -22.26 -6.03 -15.21
N ARG A 402 -23.09 -6.31 -14.20
CA ARG A 402 -24.53 -6.01 -14.22
C ARG A 402 -25.21 -6.57 -15.49
N ASN A 403 -25.01 -7.86 -15.78
CA ASN A 403 -25.55 -8.56 -16.94
C ASN A 403 -25.12 -8.01 -18.31
N ARG A 404 -24.03 -7.24 -18.36
CA ARG A 404 -23.41 -6.79 -19.62
C ARG A 404 -22.02 -7.40 -19.74
N THR A 405 -21.80 -8.10 -20.83
CA THR A 405 -20.48 -8.62 -21.20
C THR A 405 -19.69 -7.50 -21.86
N MET A 406 -18.47 -7.28 -21.36
CA MET A 406 -17.57 -6.26 -21.89
C MET A 406 -16.23 -6.88 -22.21
N GLU A 407 -15.56 -6.35 -23.23
CA GLU A 407 -14.21 -6.73 -23.57
C GLU A 407 -13.20 -6.09 -22.62
N ALA A 408 -12.19 -6.86 -22.28
CA ALA A 408 -11.00 -6.40 -21.55
C ALA A 408 -9.76 -6.99 -22.21
N GLU A 409 -8.63 -6.32 -22.01
CA GLU A 409 -7.33 -6.76 -22.50
C GLU A 409 -6.35 -6.86 -21.34
N ILE A 410 -5.57 -7.94 -21.32
CA ILE A 410 -4.46 -8.10 -20.38
C ILE A 410 -3.32 -7.19 -20.80
N VAL A 411 -2.87 -6.34 -19.87
CA VAL A 411 -1.84 -5.36 -20.12
C VAL A 411 -0.71 -5.48 -19.09
N LYS A 412 0.46 -4.94 -19.44
CA LYS A 412 1.59 -4.84 -18.53
C LYS A 412 1.32 -3.79 -17.44
N MET A 413 1.75 -4.08 -16.22
CA MET A 413 1.85 -3.10 -15.13
C MET A 413 3.31 -2.61 -14.99
N PRO A 414 3.54 -1.38 -14.49
CA PRO A 414 2.53 -0.39 -14.11
C PRO A 414 1.74 0.16 -15.30
N PHE A 415 0.51 0.65 -15.08
CA PHE A 415 -0.34 1.25 -16.14
C PHE A 415 0.16 2.63 -16.57
N VAL A 416 0.77 3.35 -15.62
CA VAL A 416 1.45 4.64 -15.81
C VAL A 416 2.89 4.47 -15.34
N PRO A 417 3.89 4.94 -16.11
CA PRO A 417 5.30 4.82 -15.72
C PRO A 417 5.56 5.45 -14.35
N THR A 418 6.32 4.75 -13.51
CA THR A 418 6.75 5.28 -12.21
C THR A 418 7.90 6.26 -12.35
N ARG A 419 7.94 7.28 -11.48
CA ARG A 419 8.92 8.38 -11.50
C ARG A 419 9.72 8.49 -10.20
N TYR A 420 10.08 7.33 -9.61
CA TYR A 420 10.94 7.30 -8.43
C TYR A 420 12.31 7.91 -8.71
N TYR A 421 12.81 8.72 -7.78
CA TYR A 421 14.15 9.33 -7.89
C TYR A 421 15.22 8.30 -7.50
N LYS A 422 15.72 7.57 -8.49
CA LYS A 422 16.69 6.50 -8.32
C LYS A 422 18.12 7.01 -8.52
N ALA A 423 19.07 6.36 -7.83
CA ALA A 423 20.49 6.61 -8.08
C ALA A 423 20.84 6.40 -9.56
N PRO A 424 21.73 7.23 -10.13
CA PRO A 424 22.22 7.01 -11.48
C PRO A 424 22.80 5.61 -11.62
N THR A 425 22.29 4.84 -12.60
CA THR A 425 22.91 3.57 -12.94
C THR A 425 24.20 3.84 -13.70
N ASN A 426 25.36 3.50 -13.11
CA ASN A 426 26.59 3.43 -13.88
C ASN A 426 26.41 2.36 -14.97
N LYS A 427 25.91 2.75 -16.13
CA LYS A 427 26.04 1.91 -17.32
C LYS A 427 27.54 1.77 -17.57
N LYS A 428 28.14 0.67 -17.12
CA LYS A 428 29.42 0.26 -17.72
C LYS A 428 29.17 0.16 -19.22
N LYS A 429 29.82 1.08 -19.96
CA LYS A 429 29.91 1.03 -21.43
C LYS A 429 30.63 -0.25 -21.85
#